data_43e13f303f6ec32d6dc21850012189fc
#
_entry.id   43e13f303f6ec32d6dc21850012189fc
#
_cell.length_a   1.000
_cell.length_b   1.000
_cell.length_c   1.000
_cell.angle_alpha   90.00
_cell.angle_beta   90.00
_cell.angle_gamma   90.00
#
_symmetry.space_group_name_H-M   'P 1'
#
loop_
_entity.id
_entity.type
_entity.pdbx_description
1 polymer ?
#
loop_
_entity_poly.entity_id
_entity_poly.type
_entity_poly.pdbx_seq_one_letter_code
_entity_poly.pdbx_strand_id
1 'polypeptide(L)'
;LAESHTHLRKTDRKSLFHYKGDMKKFRDYLVEFDAPTIYCDMDGVLADFVKFTREHLGQKFTDENWHDLPPDMFYQLPPMPDAKQLWRFIGRYNPNILTAIPREGRGPISERAAEDKKRWMKKHFGVNNARIYAVMRKNKANFAKDGKDGRPNLLIDDHPKNVDGFKRAGGLGIVHTSAANTIKELRKIGYR
;
A
#
# COMPACT_ATOMS: atom_id res chain seq x y z
N LEU A 1 32.22 -6.51 -33.24
CA LEU A 1 33.09 -7.17 -32.27
C LEU A 1 33.23 -6.32 -31.04
N ALA A 2 32.43 -6.52 -30.00
CA ALA A 2 32.73 -6.20 -28.62
C ALA A 2 31.75 -6.99 -27.75
N GLU A 3 32.26 -8.03 -27.13
CA GLU A 3 31.58 -8.82 -26.10
C GLU A 3 31.40 -7.98 -24.84
N SER A 4 30.17 -7.75 -24.42
CA SER A 4 29.87 -7.17 -23.11
C SER A 4 29.74 -8.30 -22.10
N HIS A 5 30.83 -8.65 -21.45
CA HIS A 5 30.85 -9.54 -20.30
C HIS A 5 30.20 -8.88 -19.09
N THR A 6 29.10 -9.42 -18.68
CA THR A 6 28.43 -9.11 -17.42
C THR A 6 29.34 -9.50 -16.24
N HIS A 7 30.01 -8.52 -15.66
CA HIS A 7 30.81 -8.71 -14.43
C HIS A 7 29.89 -8.84 -13.22
N LEU A 8 29.47 -10.04 -12.91
CA LEU A 8 29.00 -10.41 -11.56
C LEU A 8 30.18 -10.22 -10.60
N ARG A 9 30.08 -9.24 -9.72
CA ARG A 9 31.15 -8.91 -8.78
C ARG A 9 31.48 -10.12 -7.92
N LYS A 10 32.74 -10.54 -7.95
CA LYS A 10 33.33 -11.65 -7.16
C LYS A 10 33.17 -11.48 -5.63
N THR A 11 32.73 -10.33 -5.15
CA THR A 11 32.54 -10.02 -3.73
C THR A 11 31.33 -10.71 -3.12
N ASP A 12 30.28 -11.02 -3.90
CA ASP A 12 29.05 -11.59 -3.35
C ASP A 12 29.15 -13.09 -3.06
N ARG A 13 30.05 -13.81 -3.74
CA ARG A 13 30.25 -15.24 -3.49
C ARG A 13 31.03 -15.56 -2.21
N LYS A 14 31.90 -14.64 -1.73
CA LYS A 14 32.69 -14.87 -0.49
C LYS A 14 31.87 -14.61 0.78
N SER A 15 30.86 -13.75 0.75
CA SER A 15 29.99 -13.51 1.89
C SER A 15 29.04 -14.66 2.18
N LEU A 16 28.63 -15.41 1.14
CA LEU A 16 27.75 -16.58 1.24
C LEU A 16 28.39 -17.78 1.96
N PHE A 17 29.75 -17.91 1.96
CA PHE A 17 30.43 -19.04 2.56
C PHE A 17 30.82 -18.88 4.05
N HIS A 18 30.68 -17.68 4.62
CA HIS A 18 31.01 -17.42 6.03
C HIS A 18 29.80 -17.30 6.96
N TYR A 19 28.56 -17.45 6.42
CA TYR A 19 27.37 -17.44 7.26
C TYR A 19 27.17 -18.79 7.95
N LYS A 20 27.92 -19.04 9.04
CA LYS A 20 27.67 -20.14 10.00
C LYS A 20 26.50 -19.79 10.96
N GLY A 21 25.62 -18.90 10.59
CA GLY A 21 24.46 -18.48 11.35
C GLY A 21 23.23 -19.29 11.01
N ASP A 22 22.25 -19.21 11.85
CA ASP A 22 20.96 -19.86 11.79
C ASP A 22 20.38 -19.88 10.35
N MET A 23 20.37 -21.05 9.73
CA MET A 23 19.84 -21.30 8.37
C MET A 23 18.41 -20.82 8.22
N LYS A 24 17.65 -20.73 9.31
CA LYS A 24 16.31 -20.19 9.35
C LYS A 24 16.34 -18.69 9.09
N LYS A 25 17.23 -17.94 9.74
CA LYS A 25 17.41 -16.48 9.53
C LYS A 25 17.88 -16.17 8.11
N PHE A 26 18.78 -16.98 7.56
CA PHE A 26 19.24 -16.84 6.18
C PHE A 26 18.10 -17.10 5.17
N ARG A 27 17.30 -18.14 5.40
CA ARG A 27 16.12 -18.44 4.58
C ARG A 27 15.05 -17.36 4.71
N ASP A 28 14.84 -16.82 5.92
CA ASP A 28 13.92 -15.72 6.17
C ASP A 28 14.39 -14.45 5.47
N TYR A 29 15.69 -14.15 5.47
CA TYR A 29 16.29 -13.04 4.71
C TYR A 29 16.11 -13.18 3.18
N LEU A 30 16.32 -14.36 2.63
CA LEU A 30 16.11 -14.62 1.19
C LEU A 30 14.62 -14.48 0.80
N VAL A 31 13.71 -14.93 1.66
CA VAL A 31 12.27 -14.79 1.43
C VAL A 31 11.82 -13.33 1.54
N GLU A 32 12.39 -12.55 2.47
CA GLU A 32 12.10 -11.11 2.56
C GLU A 32 12.61 -10.32 1.35
N PHE A 33 13.74 -10.72 0.79
CA PHE A 33 14.33 -10.04 -0.37
C PHE A 33 13.51 -10.23 -1.65
N ASP A 34 12.86 -11.40 -1.82
CA ASP A 34 12.04 -11.73 -3.00
C ASP A 34 10.55 -11.44 -2.82
N ALA A 35 10.13 -10.94 -1.66
CA ALA A 35 8.73 -10.63 -1.42
C ALA A 35 8.26 -9.46 -2.31
N PRO A 36 7.05 -9.55 -2.90
CA PRO A 36 6.48 -8.46 -3.68
C PRO A 36 6.43 -7.15 -2.91
N THR A 37 6.65 -6.02 -3.58
CA THR A 37 6.46 -4.71 -2.95
C THR A 37 4.99 -4.52 -2.57
N ILE A 38 4.74 -4.21 -1.29
CA ILE A 38 3.39 -3.95 -0.80
C ILE A 38 2.96 -2.52 -1.17
N TYR A 39 1.79 -2.41 -1.77
CA TYR A 39 1.00 -1.19 -1.90
C TYR A 39 -0.24 -1.32 -1.03
N CYS A 40 -0.38 -0.46 -0.03
CA CYS A 40 -1.50 -0.46 0.91
C CYS A 40 -2.42 0.73 0.61
N ASP A 41 -3.72 0.50 0.46
CA ASP A 41 -4.69 1.59 0.41
C ASP A 41 -4.81 2.28 1.78
N MET A 42 -5.36 3.48 1.77
CA MET A 42 -5.58 4.27 2.98
C MET A 42 -7.03 4.14 3.45
N ASP A 43 -8.01 4.56 2.61
CA ASP A 43 -9.41 4.62 3.00
C ASP A 43 -10.00 3.19 3.09
N GLY A 44 -10.67 2.87 4.19
CA GLY A 44 -11.22 1.53 4.42
C GLY A 44 -10.19 0.47 4.85
N VAL A 45 -8.88 0.80 4.83
CA VAL A 45 -7.80 -0.09 5.29
C VAL A 45 -7.09 0.47 6.51
N LEU A 46 -6.66 1.72 6.46
CA LEU A 46 -5.94 2.41 7.54
C LEU A 46 -6.77 3.55 8.14
N ALA A 47 -7.56 4.25 7.31
CA ALA A 47 -8.40 5.38 7.68
C ALA A 47 -9.88 5.01 7.52
N ASP A 48 -10.69 5.34 8.52
CA ASP A 48 -12.12 5.00 8.57
C ASP A 48 -12.97 6.08 7.89
N PHE A 49 -12.95 6.05 6.56
CA PHE A 49 -13.74 6.94 5.72
C PHE A 49 -15.25 6.78 5.98
N VAL A 50 -15.71 5.55 6.14
CA VAL A 50 -17.14 5.26 6.31
C VAL A 50 -17.67 5.80 7.63
N LYS A 51 -16.93 5.61 8.72
CA LYS A 51 -17.31 6.17 10.02
C LYS A 51 -17.36 7.69 9.97
N PHE A 52 -16.30 8.32 9.48
CA PHE A 52 -16.21 9.77 9.41
C PHE A 52 -17.37 10.38 8.62
N THR A 53 -17.60 9.88 7.39
CA THR A 53 -18.65 10.42 6.53
C THR A 53 -20.04 10.19 7.09
N ARG A 54 -20.30 9.02 7.72
CA ARG A 54 -21.58 8.74 8.36
C ARG A 54 -21.85 9.65 9.55
N GLU A 55 -20.83 9.87 10.40
CA GLU A 55 -20.97 10.77 11.58
C GLU A 55 -21.19 12.23 11.15
N HIS A 56 -20.53 12.65 10.06
CA HIS A 56 -20.64 14.03 9.57
C HIS A 56 -21.94 14.30 8.83
N LEU A 57 -22.40 13.37 8.00
CA LEU A 57 -23.60 13.53 7.17
C LEU A 57 -24.89 13.06 7.87
N GLY A 58 -24.80 12.28 8.96
CA GLY A 58 -25.96 11.64 9.57
C GLY A 58 -26.58 10.52 8.71
N GLN A 59 -26.01 10.21 7.55
CA GLN A 59 -26.49 9.24 6.58
C GLN A 59 -25.34 8.53 5.85
N LYS A 60 -25.68 7.55 5.02
CA LYS A 60 -24.70 6.87 4.16
C LYS A 60 -24.15 7.85 3.12
N PHE A 61 -22.84 7.90 2.96
CA PHE A 61 -22.18 8.68 1.93
C PHE A 61 -22.53 8.18 0.51
N THR A 62 -22.84 9.15 -0.37
CA THR A 62 -22.96 8.95 -1.81
C THR A 62 -22.07 9.95 -2.55
N ASP A 63 -21.87 9.74 -3.86
CA ASP A 63 -21.02 10.61 -4.69
C ASP A 63 -21.55 12.07 -4.82
N GLU A 64 -22.78 12.32 -4.38
CA GLU A 64 -23.42 13.64 -4.38
C GLU A 64 -23.09 14.46 -3.13
N ASN A 65 -22.66 13.80 -2.03
CA ASN A 65 -22.43 14.44 -0.73
C ASN A 65 -21.03 15.04 -0.56
N TRP A 66 -20.19 15.08 -1.61
CA TRP A 66 -18.84 15.62 -1.46
C TRP A 66 -18.79 17.06 -0.96
N HIS A 67 -19.73 17.91 -1.38
CA HIS A 67 -19.80 19.31 -0.99
C HIS A 67 -20.33 19.54 0.43
N ASP A 68 -20.94 18.52 1.04
CA ASP A 68 -21.41 18.54 2.42
C ASP A 68 -20.30 18.19 3.43
N LEU A 69 -19.14 17.77 2.95
CA LEU A 69 -18.02 17.38 3.78
C LEU A 69 -16.99 18.50 3.93
N PRO A 70 -16.26 18.58 5.07
CA PRO A 70 -15.25 19.61 5.26
C PRO A 70 -14.12 19.49 4.24
N PRO A 71 -13.55 20.61 3.78
CA PRO A 71 -12.49 20.61 2.74
C PRO A 71 -11.26 19.78 3.08
N ASP A 72 -10.94 19.66 4.38
CA ASP A 72 -9.77 18.93 4.90
C ASP A 72 -10.14 17.56 5.50
N MET A 73 -11.28 17.01 5.09
CA MET A 73 -11.81 15.76 5.63
C MET A 73 -10.79 14.62 5.66
N PHE A 74 -9.96 14.50 4.60
CA PHE A 74 -8.97 13.42 4.54
C PHE A 74 -7.88 13.52 5.62
N TYR A 75 -7.61 14.71 6.13
CA TYR A 75 -6.72 14.88 7.28
C TYR A 75 -7.41 14.58 8.61
N GLN A 76 -8.73 14.69 8.67
CA GLN A 76 -9.53 14.48 9.88
C GLN A 76 -9.96 13.03 10.08
N LEU A 77 -9.82 12.14 9.09
CA LEU A 77 -10.28 10.76 9.18
C LEU A 77 -9.72 10.06 10.44
N PRO A 78 -10.55 9.36 11.22
CA PRO A 78 -10.04 8.52 12.29
C PRO A 78 -9.32 7.30 11.71
N PRO A 79 -8.30 6.74 12.38
CA PRO A 79 -7.74 5.46 11.99
C PRO A 79 -8.77 4.33 12.14
N MET A 80 -8.69 3.31 11.28
CA MET A 80 -9.42 2.06 11.46
C MET A 80 -9.03 1.43 12.81
N PRO A 81 -9.96 0.77 13.52
CA PRO A 81 -9.70 0.19 14.84
C PRO A 81 -8.50 -0.76 14.88
N ASP A 82 -8.27 -1.49 13.79
CA ASP A 82 -7.20 -2.49 13.65
C ASP A 82 -6.03 -2.05 12.76
N ALA A 83 -6.03 -0.79 12.29
CA ALA A 83 -4.98 -0.25 11.41
C ALA A 83 -3.56 -0.39 12.01
N LYS A 84 -3.41 -0.14 13.33
CA LYS A 84 -2.13 -0.31 14.02
C LYS A 84 -1.65 -1.76 14.04
N GLN A 85 -2.58 -2.73 14.08
CA GLN A 85 -2.25 -4.15 14.03
C GLN A 85 -1.71 -4.52 12.64
N LEU A 86 -2.39 -4.09 11.57
CA LEU A 86 -1.94 -4.29 10.21
C LEU A 86 -0.58 -3.61 9.99
N TRP A 87 -0.45 -2.34 10.40
CA TRP A 87 0.77 -1.57 10.19
C TRP A 87 1.99 -2.16 10.90
N ARG A 88 1.85 -2.68 12.12
CA ARG A 88 2.93 -3.40 12.82
C ARG A 88 3.44 -4.61 12.05
N PHE A 89 2.57 -5.26 11.29
CA PHE A 89 2.95 -6.41 10.47
C PHE A 89 3.61 -5.98 9.16
N ILE A 90 2.98 -5.08 8.38
CA ILE A 90 3.47 -4.71 7.05
C ILE A 90 4.59 -3.67 7.10
N GLY A 91 4.69 -2.84 8.14
CA GLY A 91 5.62 -1.72 8.23
C GLY A 91 7.10 -2.11 8.08
N ARG A 92 7.47 -3.32 8.53
CA ARG A 92 8.82 -3.88 8.37
C ARG A 92 9.23 -4.11 6.91
N TYR A 93 8.25 -4.25 6.02
CA TYR A 93 8.45 -4.44 4.58
C TYR A 93 8.45 -3.12 3.81
N ASN A 94 8.48 -2.00 4.50
CA ASN A 94 8.49 -0.68 3.90
C ASN A 94 7.39 -0.46 2.84
N PRO A 95 6.10 -0.69 3.16
CA PRO A 95 5.03 -0.61 2.18
C PRO A 95 4.91 0.80 1.58
N ASN A 96 4.53 0.86 0.32
CA ASN A 96 4.03 2.08 -0.30
C ASN A 96 2.55 2.27 0.03
N ILE A 97 2.09 3.51 0.05
CA ILE A 97 0.67 3.84 0.13
C ILE A 97 0.17 4.16 -1.28
N LEU A 98 -0.91 3.50 -1.68
CA LEU A 98 -1.54 3.70 -2.98
C LEU A 98 -3.02 4.02 -2.79
N THR A 99 -3.34 5.29 -2.66
CA THR A 99 -4.68 5.76 -2.29
C THR A 99 -5.35 6.53 -3.42
N ALA A 100 -6.67 6.40 -3.53
CA ALA A 100 -7.45 7.15 -4.51
C ALA A 100 -7.76 8.56 -4.01
N ILE A 101 -7.72 9.54 -4.93
CA ILE A 101 -8.25 10.88 -4.70
C ILE A 101 -9.59 11.06 -5.42
N PRO A 102 -10.45 11.96 -4.93
CA PRO A 102 -11.68 12.33 -5.61
C PRO A 102 -11.41 12.88 -7.01
N ARG A 103 -12.40 12.76 -7.90
CA ARG A 103 -12.36 13.39 -9.22
C ARG A 103 -12.30 14.91 -9.09
N GLU A 104 -11.71 15.57 -10.06
CA GLU A 104 -11.81 17.02 -10.21
C GLU A 104 -13.27 17.48 -10.17
N GLY A 105 -13.50 18.72 -9.76
CA GLY A 105 -14.85 19.29 -9.66
C GLY A 105 -15.60 18.99 -8.35
N ARG A 106 -14.94 18.36 -7.35
CA ARG A 106 -15.49 18.19 -5.99
C ARG A 106 -15.11 19.34 -5.05
N GLY A 107 -14.76 20.51 -5.64
CA GLY A 107 -14.33 21.70 -4.89
C GLY A 107 -13.03 21.51 -4.13
N PRO A 108 -12.83 22.25 -3.02
CA PRO A 108 -11.59 22.25 -2.25
C PRO A 108 -11.14 20.87 -1.75
N ILE A 109 -12.07 19.92 -1.59
CA ILE A 109 -11.73 18.55 -1.20
C ILE A 109 -10.83 17.88 -2.26
N SER A 110 -11.15 18.05 -3.56
CA SER A 110 -10.33 17.47 -4.65
C SER A 110 -8.93 18.06 -4.68
N GLU A 111 -8.82 19.37 -4.48
CA GLU A 111 -7.55 20.10 -4.53
C GLU A 111 -6.61 19.71 -3.39
N ARG A 112 -7.18 19.46 -2.21
CA ARG A 112 -6.41 19.16 -0.98
C ARG A 112 -6.17 17.68 -0.73
N ALA A 113 -6.98 16.81 -1.33
CA ALA A 113 -7.01 15.38 -0.99
C ALA A 113 -5.63 14.72 -0.97
N ALA A 114 -4.80 14.98 -1.97
CA ALA A 114 -3.47 14.37 -2.07
C ALA A 114 -2.56 14.80 -0.91
N GLU A 115 -2.54 16.10 -0.58
CA GLU A 115 -1.69 16.62 0.48
C GLU A 115 -2.22 16.23 1.86
N ASP A 116 -3.53 16.30 2.09
CA ASP A 116 -4.15 15.92 3.35
C ASP A 116 -3.93 14.42 3.67
N LYS A 117 -4.01 13.54 2.67
CA LYS A 117 -3.69 12.11 2.81
C LYS A 117 -2.22 11.89 3.16
N LYS A 118 -1.29 12.61 2.55
CA LYS A 118 0.14 12.55 2.89
C LYS A 118 0.38 13.01 4.34
N ARG A 119 -0.20 14.13 4.73
CA ARG A 119 -0.12 14.65 6.11
C ARG A 119 -0.70 13.67 7.11
N TRP A 120 -1.84 13.05 6.78
CA TRP A 120 -2.47 12.02 7.61
C TRP A 120 -1.57 10.80 7.79
N MET A 121 -1.01 10.26 6.70
CA MET A 121 -0.10 9.11 6.76
C MET A 121 1.17 9.42 7.56
N LYS A 122 1.73 10.61 7.40
CA LYS A 122 2.87 11.07 8.20
C LYS A 122 2.54 11.15 9.69
N LYS A 123 1.37 11.73 10.03
CA LYS A 123 0.89 11.89 11.42
C LYS A 123 0.67 10.56 12.12
N HIS A 124 0.02 9.60 11.48
CA HIS A 124 -0.44 8.37 12.12
C HIS A 124 0.54 7.21 12.03
N PHE A 125 1.35 7.16 10.96
CA PHE A 125 2.22 6.02 10.65
C PHE A 125 3.67 6.40 10.31
N GLY A 126 4.03 7.68 10.30
CA GLY A 126 5.39 8.14 10.03
C GLY A 126 5.87 7.89 8.59
N VAL A 127 4.95 7.69 7.64
CA VAL A 127 5.31 7.38 6.25
C VAL A 127 5.91 8.60 5.56
N ASN A 128 7.04 8.38 4.86
CA ASN A 128 7.66 9.42 4.03
C ASN A 128 6.79 9.70 2.79
N ASN A 129 6.63 10.97 2.44
CA ASN A 129 5.83 11.43 1.31
C ASN A 129 6.25 10.78 -0.03
N ALA A 130 7.54 10.46 -0.21
CA ALA A 130 8.05 9.77 -1.41
C ALA A 130 7.46 8.38 -1.64
N ARG A 131 6.82 7.79 -0.62
CA ARG A 131 6.18 6.47 -0.68
C ARG A 131 4.65 6.54 -0.69
N ILE A 132 4.08 7.73 -0.89
CA ILE A 132 2.63 7.94 -0.89
C ILE A 132 2.20 8.37 -2.29
N TYR A 133 1.47 7.50 -2.96
CA TYR A 133 0.92 7.66 -4.29
C TYR A 133 -0.58 7.94 -4.20
N ALA A 134 -0.93 9.23 -4.24
CA ALA A 134 -2.31 9.70 -4.28
C ALA A 134 -2.71 9.87 -5.75
N VAL A 135 -3.53 8.97 -6.27
CA VAL A 135 -3.82 8.86 -7.70
C VAL A 135 -5.32 8.75 -7.96
N MET A 136 -5.73 8.95 -9.20
CA MET A 136 -7.10 8.59 -9.61
C MET A 136 -7.30 7.07 -9.47
N ARG A 137 -8.47 6.64 -8.99
CA ARG A 137 -8.79 5.21 -8.76
C ARG A 137 -8.42 4.31 -9.94
N LYS A 138 -8.72 4.73 -11.18
CA LYS A 138 -8.40 3.99 -12.41
C LYS A 138 -6.91 3.74 -12.62
N ASN A 139 -6.06 4.60 -12.05
CA ASN A 139 -4.61 4.53 -12.22
C ASN A 139 -3.93 3.61 -11.20
N LYS A 140 -4.65 3.06 -10.20
CA LYS A 140 -4.05 2.11 -9.25
C LYS A 140 -3.45 0.89 -9.96
N ALA A 141 -4.07 0.41 -11.02
CA ALA A 141 -3.59 -0.73 -11.80
C ALA A 141 -2.20 -0.52 -12.45
N ASN A 142 -1.78 0.74 -12.66
CA ASN A 142 -0.46 1.04 -13.23
C ASN A 142 0.70 0.66 -12.29
N PHE A 143 0.41 0.42 -11.02
CA PHE A 143 1.38 0.01 -9.99
C PHE A 143 1.46 -1.52 -9.81
N ALA A 144 0.79 -2.28 -10.66
CA ALA A 144 0.70 -3.74 -10.53
C ALA A 144 2.04 -4.46 -10.72
N LYS A 145 2.97 -3.85 -11.44
CA LYS A 145 4.30 -4.42 -11.72
C LYS A 145 5.40 -3.42 -11.40
N ASP A 146 6.55 -3.95 -11.00
CA ASP A 146 7.78 -3.17 -10.93
C ASP A 146 8.17 -2.71 -12.34
N GLY A 147 8.43 -1.40 -12.48
CA GLY A 147 8.76 -0.81 -13.78
C GLY A 147 10.09 -1.29 -14.37
N LYS A 148 11.01 -1.85 -13.57
CA LYS A 148 12.33 -2.32 -14.03
C LYS A 148 12.31 -3.78 -14.45
N ASP A 149 11.78 -4.65 -13.58
CA ASP A 149 11.91 -6.09 -13.73
C ASP A 149 10.59 -6.77 -14.12
N GLY A 150 9.49 -6.01 -14.19
CA GLY A 150 8.16 -6.53 -14.47
C GLY A 150 7.61 -7.45 -13.38
N ARG A 151 8.25 -7.51 -12.19
CA ARG A 151 7.81 -8.34 -11.08
C ARG A 151 6.46 -7.85 -10.54
N PRO A 152 5.58 -8.78 -10.12
CA PRO A 152 4.29 -8.40 -9.56
C PRO A 152 4.47 -7.67 -8.22
N ASN A 153 3.76 -6.56 -8.05
CA ASN A 153 3.54 -5.90 -6.77
C ASN A 153 2.27 -6.45 -6.11
N LEU A 154 2.09 -6.20 -4.82
CA LEU A 154 0.94 -6.65 -4.04
C LEU A 154 0.11 -5.45 -3.59
N LEU A 155 -1.18 -5.43 -3.93
CA LEU A 155 -2.14 -4.44 -3.43
C LEU A 155 -2.94 -5.00 -2.25
N ILE A 156 -3.04 -4.22 -1.17
CA ILE A 156 -4.00 -4.40 -0.07
C ILE A 156 -5.02 -3.27 -0.19
N ASP A 157 -6.29 -3.59 -0.46
CA ASP A 157 -7.34 -2.59 -0.74
C ASP A 157 -8.69 -3.18 -0.32
N ASP A 158 -9.56 -2.40 0.31
CA ASP A 158 -10.89 -2.85 0.76
C ASP A 158 -11.90 -3.00 -0.39
N HIS A 159 -11.61 -2.38 -1.53
CA HIS A 159 -12.51 -2.36 -2.67
C HIS A 159 -12.18 -3.48 -3.69
N PRO A 160 -13.04 -4.53 -3.85
CA PRO A 160 -12.74 -5.68 -4.71
C PRO A 160 -12.39 -5.30 -6.15
N LYS A 161 -13.08 -4.31 -6.73
CA LYS A 161 -12.81 -3.86 -8.11
C LYS A 161 -11.40 -3.29 -8.30
N ASN A 162 -10.81 -2.66 -7.27
CA ASN A 162 -9.43 -2.18 -7.33
C ASN A 162 -8.47 -3.38 -7.35
N VAL A 163 -8.70 -4.35 -6.46
CA VAL A 163 -7.91 -5.58 -6.37
C VAL A 163 -7.98 -6.38 -7.68
N ASP A 164 -9.18 -6.53 -8.26
CA ASP A 164 -9.37 -7.23 -9.53
C ASP A 164 -8.68 -6.50 -10.69
N GLY A 165 -8.78 -5.17 -10.74
CA GLY A 165 -8.06 -4.36 -11.73
C GLY A 165 -6.54 -4.52 -11.63
N PHE A 166 -6.02 -4.52 -10.41
CA PHE A 166 -4.60 -4.70 -10.13
C PHE A 166 -4.10 -6.09 -10.53
N LYS A 167 -4.89 -7.15 -10.24
CA LYS A 167 -4.60 -8.53 -10.66
C LYS A 167 -4.62 -8.69 -12.19
N ARG A 168 -5.61 -8.10 -12.88
CA ARG A 168 -5.65 -8.11 -14.36
C ARG A 168 -4.44 -7.43 -14.99
N ALA A 169 -3.86 -6.44 -14.33
CA ALA A 169 -2.63 -5.78 -14.76
C ALA A 169 -1.35 -6.57 -14.40
N GLY A 170 -1.48 -7.79 -13.85
CA GLY A 170 -0.38 -8.70 -13.55
C GLY A 170 0.21 -8.56 -12.15
N GLY A 171 -0.44 -7.83 -11.25
CA GLY A 171 -0.10 -7.76 -9.83
C GLY A 171 -0.77 -8.84 -8.99
N LEU A 172 -0.43 -8.86 -7.72
CA LEU A 172 -1.12 -9.62 -6.68
C LEU A 172 -2.07 -8.71 -5.90
N GLY A 173 -3.05 -9.28 -5.21
CA GLY A 173 -3.95 -8.44 -4.45
C GLY A 173 -4.74 -9.18 -3.39
N ILE A 174 -4.94 -8.51 -2.27
CA ILE A 174 -5.72 -8.97 -1.12
C ILE A 174 -6.88 -7.99 -0.91
N VAL A 175 -8.11 -8.49 -0.92
CA VAL A 175 -9.26 -7.70 -0.49
C VAL A 175 -9.22 -7.60 1.03
N HIS A 176 -9.00 -6.39 1.54
CA HIS A 176 -8.96 -6.14 2.97
C HIS A 176 -10.36 -6.21 3.58
N THR A 177 -10.51 -6.99 4.65
CA THR A 177 -11.73 -7.06 5.45
C THR A 177 -11.47 -6.84 6.93
N SER A 178 -10.23 -7.14 7.36
CA SER A 178 -9.69 -6.85 8.69
C SER A 178 -8.17 -7.05 8.68
N ALA A 179 -7.47 -6.48 9.64
CA ALA A 179 -6.03 -6.69 9.81
C ALA A 179 -5.69 -8.18 9.98
N ALA A 180 -6.48 -8.91 10.78
CA ALA A 180 -6.24 -10.33 11.04
C ALA A 180 -6.33 -11.16 9.76
N ASN A 181 -7.38 -10.95 8.95
CA ASN A 181 -7.56 -11.66 7.69
C ASN A 181 -6.46 -11.30 6.68
N THR A 182 -6.13 -10.01 6.55
CA THR A 182 -5.07 -9.57 5.65
C THR A 182 -3.71 -10.15 6.03
N ILE A 183 -3.36 -10.16 7.33
CA ILE A 183 -2.12 -10.78 7.82
C ILE A 183 -2.11 -12.30 7.53
N LYS A 184 -3.25 -12.97 7.70
CA LYS A 184 -3.37 -14.39 7.35
C LYS A 184 -3.06 -14.65 5.87
N GLU A 185 -3.63 -13.84 4.96
CA GLU A 185 -3.36 -13.94 3.52
C GLU A 185 -1.90 -13.60 3.18
N LEU A 186 -1.34 -12.55 3.79
CA LEU A 186 0.07 -12.19 3.63
C LEU A 186 1.01 -13.34 4.03
N ARG A 187 0.70 -14.03 5.12
CA ARG A 187 1.49 -15.20 5.57
C ARG A 187 1.47 -16.36 4.60
N LYS A 188 0.35 -16.61 3.90
CA LYS A 188 0.26 -17.67 2.87
C LYS A 188 1.20 -17.43 1.70
N ILE A 189 1.48 -16.18 1.39
CA ILE A 189 2.38 -15.79 0.28
C ILE A 189 3.80 -15.46 0.75
N GLY A 190 4.14 -15.77 1.99
CA GLY A 190 5.51 -15.76 2.49
C GLY A 190 5.90 -14.60 3.42
N TYR A 191 5.04 -13.61 3.64
CA TYR A 191 5.31 -12.55 4.63
C TYR A 191 5.24 -13.11 6.06
N ARG A 192 6.14 -12.64 6.95
CA ARG A 192 6.27 -13.17 8.33
C ARG A 192 6.34 -12.07 9.37
#